data_ac25afade04271768cae76f0939f0ca9
#
_entry.id   ac25afade04271768cae76f0939f0ca9
#
_cell.length_a   1.000
_cell.length_b   1.000
_cell.length_c   1.000
_cell.angle_alpha   90.00
_cell.angle_beta   90.00
_cell.angle_gamma   90.00
#
_symmetry.space_group_name_H-M   'P 1'
#
loop_
_entity.id
_entity.type
_entity.pdbx_description
1 polymer ?
#
loop_
_entity_poly.entity_id
_entity_poly.type
_entity_poly.pdbx_seq_one_letter_code
_entity_poly.pdbx_strand_id
1 'polypeptide(L)'
;MSHVRLHDFRSYSRQELELAEGLVLIVGPNGAGKTNLLEGVHLGAQGFSFRTRRDVGVVRFGAEASRVELRGRARGETPFATRITVERGGAKKIVLDGASVRSHEELRRRLAVLVFTPDRLAVVKGSPAIRRRYLDRMIGRLVPSSASLSTEYGAALGQRNAALRRMRAGLVDREAVAPWTAAVARLGVELERARNEVVAAIAPGFTQEAAKLGLPSADLGYVSSEVSVEALDERLATDVERGTTSVGPHLQDVELSADGRELRIYGSQGQQRVAMLALLLAEARALSEATAEAPMLLLDDVLSELDDDRRTSLLGGVPAGCQVLVTSTTDRAVPAGAPRPAQVIDVAAGSARER
;
A
#
# COMPACT_ATOMS: atom_id res chain seq x y z
N MET A 1 -16.99 0.86 -6.76
CA MET A 1 -17.59 0.12 -5.61
C MET A 1 -18.96 0.71 -5.33
N SER A 2 -20.04 -0.11 -5.36
CA SER A 2 -21.40 0.41 -5.19
C SER A 2 -22.08 -0.03 -3.88
N HIS A 3 -21.58 -1.08 -3.24
CA HIS A 3 -22.24 -1.63 -2.06
C HIS A 3 -21.25 -2.28 -1.09
N VAL A 4 -21.43 -2.06 0.20
CA VAL A 4 -20.67 -2.69 1.29
C VAL A 4 -21.61 -3.24 2.36
N ARG A 5 -21.40 -4.48 2.78
CA ARG A 5 -22.07 -5.08 3.92
C ARG A 5 -21.05 -5.64 4.91
N LEU A 6 -21.18 -5.23 6.15
CA LEU A 6 -20.36 -5.67 7.27
C LEU A 6 -21.25 -6.44 8.26
N HIS A 7 -20.78 -7.58 8.72
CA HIS A 7 -21.41 -8.36 9.77
C HIS A 7 -20.37 -8.77 10.80
N ASP A 8 -20.61 -8.42 12.04
CA ASP A 8 -19.71 -8.64 13.19
C ASP A 8 -18.25 -8.25 12.91
N PHE A 9 -18.11 -7.09 12.26
CA PHE A 9 -16.82 -6.53 11.86
C PHE A 9 -16.44 -5.35 12.75
N ARG A 10 -15.37 -5.46 13.53
CA ARG A 10 -14.89 -4.41 14.44
C ARG A 10 -16.00 -3.90 15.36
N SER A 11 -16.41 -2.62 15.18
CA SER A 11 -17.51 -1.98 15.93
C SER A 11 -18.89 -2.25 15.35
N TYR A 12 -18.97 -2.78 14.12
CA TYR A 12 -20.24 -3.00 13.43
C TYR A 12 -20.80 -4.39 13.70
N SER A 13 -21.97 -4.48 14.28
CA SER A 13 -22.72 -5.75 14.38
C SER A 13 -23.33 -6.12 13.04
N ARG A 14 -24.02 -5.16 12.42
CA ARG A 14 -24.55 -5.26 11.06
C ARG A 14 -24.60 -3.88 10.45
N GLN A 15 -24.02 -3.73 9.27
CA GLN A 15 -24.04 -2.49 8.52
C GLN A 15 -24.16 -2.80 7.03
N GLU A 16 -24.99 -2.05 6.35
CA GLU A 16 -25.18 -2.11 4.91
C GLU A 16 -25.23 -0.68 4.38
N LEU A 17 -24.49 -0.40 3.31
CA LEU A 17 -24.42 0.92 2.68
C LEU A 17 -24.31 0.77 1.17
N GLU A 18 -25.05 1.61 0.46
CA GLU A 18 -24.76 1.95 -0.92
C GLU A 18 -23.68 3.05 -0.94
N LEU A 19 -22.78 2.98 -1.89
CA LEU A 19 -21.68 3.95 -2.04
C LEU A 19 -21.76 4.62 -3.41
N ALA A 20 -21.82 5.94 -3.41
CA ALA A 20 -21.78 6.73 -4.64
C ALA A 20 -20.41 6.65 -5.31
N GLU A 21 -20.37 6.91 -6.59
CA GLU A 21 -19.13 7.17 -7.34
C GLU A 21 -18.55 8.53 -6.98
N GLY A 22 -17.23 8.71 -7.21
CA GLY A 22 -16.53 9.95 -6.90
C GLY A 22 -16.18 10.09 -5.41
N LEU A 23 -16.37 11.29 -4.87
CA LEU A 23 -15.97 11.63 -3.49
C LEU A 23 -17.09 11.30 -2.50
N VAL A 24 -16.83 10.35 -1.60
CA VAL A 24 -17.69 9.99 -0.46
C VAL A 24 -17.05 10.49 0.83
N LEU A 25 -17.73 11.38 1.53
CA LEU A 25 -17.29 11.94 2.80
C LEU A 25 -17.94 11.17 3.97
N ILE A 26 -17.11 10.56 4.82
CA ILE A 26 -17.53 9.80 6.00
C ILE A 26 -17.26 10.65 7.24
N VAL A 27 -18.33 11.09 7.89
CA VAL A 27 -18.27 12.05 9.00
C VAL A 27 -18.68 11.39 10.32
N GLY A 28 -18.01 11.76 11.40
CA GLY A 28 -18.40 11.32 12.74
C GLY A 28 -17.32 11.61 13.77
N PRO A 29 -17.62 11.55 15.07
CA PRO A 29 -16.64 11.79 16.13
C PRO A 29 -15.49 10.77 16.12
N ASN A 30 -14.42 11.07 16.83
CA ASN A 30 -13.33 10.11 17.01
C ASN A 30 -13.83 8.87 17.74
N GLY A 31 -13.40 7.68 17.29
CA GLY A 31 -13.86 6.41 17.84
C GLY A 31 -15.22 5.91 17.34
N ALA A 32 -15.96 6.68 16.52
CA ALA A 32 -17.28 6.29 16.01
C ALA A 32 -17.27 5.04 15.10
N GLY A 33 -16.12 4.73 14.47
CA GLY A 33 -16.02 3.57 13.58
C GLY A 33 -15.68 3.93 12.12
N LYS A 34 -15.37 5.20 11.80
CA LYS A 34 -15.02 5.64 10.44
C LYS A 34 -13.89 4.81 9.83
N THR A 35 -12.76 4.70 10.53
CA THR A 35 -11.62 3.87 10.12
C THR A 35 -12.01 2.39 9.97
N ASN A 36 -12.91 1.87 10.82
CA ASN A 36 -13.39 0.49 10.72
C ASN A 36 -14.20 0.28 9.44
N LEU A 37 -14.98 1.27 8.99
CA LEU A 37 -15.69 1.20 7.70
C LEU A 37 -14.71 1.15 6.53
N LEU A 38 -13.70 2.04 6.50
CA LEU A 38 -12.64 1.99 5.48
C LEU A 38 -11.88 0.65 5.51
N GLU A 39 -11.58 0.14 6.71
CA GLU A 39 -10.91 -1.16 6.88
C GLU A 39 -11.76 -2.31 6.31
N GLY A 40 -13.08 -2.26 6.51
CA GLY A 40 -14.01 -3.23 5.93
C GLY A 40 -14.02 -3.20 4.41
N VAL A 41 -14.10 -2.00 3.81
CA VAL A 41 -13.99 -1.83 2.36
C VAL A 41 -12.65 -2.36 1.84
N HIS A 42 -11.55 -2.01 2.49
CA HIS A 42 -10.23 -2.50 2.10
C HIS A 42 -10.11 -4.03 2.21
N LEU A 43 -10.55 -4.60 3.34
CA LEU A 43 -10.52 -6.06 3.52
C LEU A 43 -11.31 -6.76 2.42
N GLY A 44 -12.52 -6.29 2.13
CA GLY A 44 -13.37 -6.86 1.09
C GLY A 44 -12.77 -6.77 -0.31
N ALA A 45 -12.03 -5.68 -0.61
CA ALA A 45 -11.41 -5.46 -1.91
C ALA A 45 -10.05 -6.13 -2.07
N GLN A 46 -9.25 -6.24 -0.99
CA GLN A 46 -7.86 -6.66 -1.05
C GLN A 46 -7.58 -7.99 -0.33
N GLY A 47 -8.54 -8.50 0.43
CA GLY A 47 -8.41 -9.76 1.15
C GLY A 47 -7.63 -9.69 2.45
N PHE A 48 -7.16 -8.53 2.91
CA PHE A 48 -6.44 -8.35 4.17
C PHE A 48 -6.71 -6.98 4.79
N SER A 49 -6.51 -6.85 6.09
CA SER A 49 -6.60 -5.57 6.79
C SER A 49 -5.33 -4.75 6.62
N PHE A 50 -5.47 -3.42 6.43
CA PHE A 50 -4.30 -2.52 6.45
C PHE A 50 -3.82 -2.19 7.88
N ARG A 51 -4.60 -2.52 8.92
CA ARG A 51 -4.30 -2.21 10.34
C ARG A 51 -3.72 -3.38 11.11
N THR A 52 -4.09 -4.61 10.78
CA THR A 52 -3.67 -5.79 11.53
C THR A 52 -3.13 -6.88 10.60
N ARG A 53 -2.10 -7.58 11.09
CA ARG A 53 -1.58 -8.78 10.41
C ARG A 53 -2.33 -10.04 10.82
N ARG A 54 -3.09 -9.99 11.93
CA ARG A 54 -3.89 -11.11 12.42
C ARG A 54 -5.32 -10.94 11.94
N ASP A 55 -5.76 -11.79 11.04
CA ASP A 55 -7.11 -11.70 10.46
C ASP A 55 -8.21 -11.73 11.55
N VAL A 56 -8.04 -12.53 12.59
CA VAL A 56 -8.99 -12.60 13.73
C VAL A 56 -9.21 -11.23 14.42
N GLY A 57 -8.27 -10.30 14.29
CA GLY A 57 -8.41 -8.96 14.86
C GLY A 57 -9.53 -8.12 14.26
N VAL A 58 -10.13 -8.53 13.13
CA VAL A 58 -11.28 -7.83 12.54
C VAL A 58 -12.63 -8.33 13.07
N VAL A 59 -12.65 -9.51 13.74
CA VAL A 59 -13.87 -10.08 14.31
C VAL A 59 -14.33 -9.25 15.50
N ARG A 60 -15.61 -8.87 15.52
CA ARG A 60 -16.20 -8.09 16.61
C ARG A 60 -16.04 -8.84 17.95
N PHE A 61 -15.76 -8.09 19.00
CA PHE A 61 -15.67 -8.66 20.34
C PHE A 61 -16.97 -9.39 20.71
N GLY A 62 -16.85 -10.64 21.15
CA GLY A 62 -17.99 -11.50 21.48
C GLY A 62 -18.60 -12.29 20.32
N ALA A 63 -18.19 -12.02 19.05
CA ALA A 63 -18.66 -12.77 17.91
C ALA A 63 -17.74 -13.94 17.55
N GLU A 64 -18.28 -14.97 16.88
CA GLU A 64 -17.52 -16.16 16.43
C GLU A 64 -16.91 -15.98 15.04
N ALA A 65 -17.48 -15.12 14.21
CA ALA A 65 -16.97 -14.84 12.88
C ALA A 65 -17.34 -13.41 12.46
N SER A 66 -16.56 -12.88 11.52
CA SER A 66 -16.86 -11.64 10.81
C SER A 66 -17.07 -11.93 9.33
N ARG A 67 -17.96 -11.16 8.69
CA ARG A 67 -18.19 -11.22 7.25
C ARG A 67 -18.19 -9.83 6.63
N VAL A 68 -17.46 -9.70 5.54
CA VAL A 68 -17.47 -8.51 4.68
C VAL A 68 -17.89 -8.92 3.29
N GLU A 69 -18.88 -8.22 2.74
CA GLU A 69 -19.31 -8.40 1.36
C GLU A 69 -19.22 -7.06 0.63
N LEU A 70 -18.64 -7.09 -0.57
CA LEU A 70 -18.60 -5.94 -1.45
C LEU A 70 -19.22 -6.29 -2.81
N ARG A 71 -19.84 -5.29 -3.43
CA ARG A 71 -20.25 -5.35 -4.83
C ARG A 71 -19.84 -4.07 -5.52
N GLY A 72 -19.54 -4.18 -6.79
CA GLY A 72 -19.14 -3.03 -7.59
C GLY A 72 -18.93 -3.40 -9.03
N ARG A 73 -18.31 -2.47 -9.76
CA ARG A 73 -17.86 -2.69 -11.13
C ARG A 73 -16.34 -2.47 -11.16
N ALA A 74 -15.66 -3.25 -11.94
CA ALA A 74 -14.23 -3.17 -12.21
C ALA A 74 -14.03 -3.45 -13.70
N ARG A 75 -12.90 -3.00 -14.24
CA ARG A 75 -12.43 -3.25 -15.61
C ARG A 75 -13.55 -3.32 -16.68
N GLY A 76 -13.76 -2.20 -17.35
CA GLY A 76 -14.75 -2.13 -18.42
C GLY A 76 -16.18 -2.36 -17.96
N GLU A 77 -16.52 -1.90 -16.75
CA GLU A 77 -17.83 -2.04 -16.11
C GLU A 77 -18.24 -3.48 -15.73
N THR A 78 -17.30 -4.42 -15.71
CA THR A 78 -17.59 -5.80 -15.30
C THR A 78 -18.03 -5.86 -13.83
N PRO A 79 -19.24 -6.35 -13.53
CA PRO A 79 -19.68 -6.53 -12.15
C PRO A 79 -18.76 -7.49 -11.40
N PHE A 80 -18.53 -7.22 -10.13
CA PHE A 80 -17.87 -8.17 -9.24
C PHE A 80 -18.54 -8.18 -7.87
N ALA A 81 -18.44 -9.32 -7.20
CA ALA A 81 -18.89 -9.51 -5.83
C ALA A 81 -17.83 -10.26 -5.04
N THR A 82 -17.47 -9.72 -3.87
CA THR A 82 -16.56 -10.40 -2.95
C THR A 82 -17.26 -10.69 -1.64
N ARG A 83 -16.91 -11.83 -1.03
CA ARG A 83 -17.30 -12.18 0.34
C ARG A 83 -16.10 -12.72 1.07
N ILE A 84 -15.75 -12.09 2.18
CA ILE A 84 -14.67 -12.54 3.04
C ILE A 84 -15.26 -12.87 4.40
N THR A 85 -15.03 -14.10 4.85
CA THR A 85 -15.40 -14.57 6.18
C THR A 85 -14.13 -14.87 6.95
N VAL A 86 -14.03 -14.36 8.15
CA VAL A 86 -12.93 -14.61 9.10
C VAL A 86 -13.54 -15.18 10.37
N GLU A 87 -13.12 -16.36 10.75
CA GLU A 87 -13.56 -17.03 11.97
C GLU A 87 -12.60 -16.72 13.13
N ARG A 88 -13.12 -16.71 14.34
CA ARG A 88 -12.33 -16.51 15.57
C ARG A 88 -11.21 -17.56 15.73
N GLY A 89 -11.43 -18.78 15.23
CA GLY A 89 -10.42 -19.84 15.16
C GLY A 89 -9.30 -19.60 14.15
N GLY A 90 -9.34 -18.49 13.39
CA GLY A 90 -8.31 -18.10 12.44
C GLY A 90 -8.55 -18.58 11.00
N ALA A 91 -9.61 -19.37 10.75
CA ALA A 91 -9.97 -19.76 9.40
C ALA A 91 -10.47 -18.55 8.62
N LYS A 92 -10.05 -18.46 7.34
CA LYS A 92 -10.45 -17.39 6.44
C LYS A 92 -10.89 -17.96 5.10
N LYS A 93 -12.06 -17.55 4.67
CA LYS A 93 -12.63 -17.93 3.38
C LYS A 93 -12.84 -16.69 2.53
N ILE A 94 -12.37 -16.76 1.28
CA ILE A 94 -12.55 -15.70 0.28
C ILE A 94 -13.35 -16.27 -0.87
N VAL A 95 -14.40 -15.56 -1.26
CA VAL A 95 -15.25 -15.87 -2.40
C VAL A 95 -15.25 -14.66 -3.32
N LEU A 96 -14.94 -14.86 -4.59
CA LEU A 96 -14.99 -13.86 -5.66
C LEU A 96 -15.94 -14.37 -6.74
N ASP A 97 -16.96 -13.59 -7.06
CA ASP A 97 -17.98 -13.91 -8.10
C ASP A 97 -18.61 -15.30 -7.93
N GLY A 98 -18.83 -15.71 -6.66
CA GLY A 98 -19.40 -17.01 -6.29
C GLY A 98 -18.39 -18.16 -6.19
N ALA A 99 -17.15 -17.99 -6.67
CA ALA A 99 -16.09 -19.00 -6.61
C ALA A 99 -15.16 -18.78 -5.40
N SER A 100 -14.72 -19.86 -4.76
CA SER A 100 -13.73 -19.78 -3.69
C SER A 100 -12.35 -19.55 -4.29
N VAL A 101 -11.64 -18.52 -3.82
CA VAL A 101 -10.29 -18.19 -4.27
C VAL A 101 -9.27 -18.44 -3.17
N ARG A 102 -8.06 -18.88 -3.56
CA ARG A 102 -6.97 -19.21 -2.64
C ARG A 102 -5.95 -18.10 -2.50
N SER A 103 -5.91 -17.17 -3.46
CA SER A 103 -4.93 -16.09 -3.51
C SER A 103 -5.59 -14.72 -3.40
N HIS A 104 -4.99 -13.84 -2.59
CA HIS A 104 -5.35 -12.42 -2.54
C HIS A 104 -5.04 -11.68 -3.85
N GLU A 105 -4.18 -12.23 -4.71
CA GLU A 105 -3.82 -11.61 -5.99
C GLU A 105 -5.01 -11.50 -6.93
N GLU A 106 -5.90 -12.48 -6.92
CA GLU A 106 -7.12 -12.45 -7.73
C GLU A 106 -8.02 -11.26 -7.38
N LEU A 107 -8.14 -10.95 -6.07
CA LEU A 107 -8.87 -9.76 -5.62
C LEU A 107 -8.18 -8.47 -6.05
N ARG A 108 -6.84 -8.39 -5.88
CA ARG A 108 -6.05 -7.21 -6.22
C ARG A 108 -6.09 -6.87 -7.71
N ARG A 109 -6.24 -7.89 -8.55
CA ARG A 109 -6.39 -7.71 -10.00
C ARG A 109 -7.76 -7.14 -10.37
N ARG A 110 -8.78 -7.28 -9.51
CA ARG A 110 -10.13 -6.77 -9.79
C ARG A 110 -10.28 -5.29 -9.48
N LEU A 111 -9.67 -4.82 -8.42
CA LEU A 111 -9.77 -3.42 -8.00
C LEU A 111 -8.47 -3.01 -7.28
N ALA A 112 -7.78 -2.04 -7.83
CA ALA A 112 -6.66 -1.42 -7.15
C ALA A 112 -7.18 -0.51 -6.04
N VAL A 113 -6.68 -0.68 -4.82
CA VAL A 113 -7.03 0.16 -3.68
C VAL A 113 -5.77 0.76 -3.09
N LEU A 114 -5.72 2.08 -3.01
CA LEU A 114 -4.68 2.82 -2.34
C LEU A 114 -5.22 3.38 -1.02
N VAL A 115 -4.43 3.27 0.03
CA VAL A 115 -4.84 3.67 1.38
C VAL A 115 -3.88 4.71 1.91
N PHE A 116 -4.40 5.81 2.43
CA PHE A 116 -3.68 6.70 3.34
C PHE A 116 -4.21 6.50 4.76
N THR A 117 -3.31 6.31 5.71
CA THR A 117 -3.56 6.38 7.15
C THR A 117 -2.40 7.12 7.80
N PRO A 118 -2.55 7.68 9.01
CA PRO A 118 -1.44 8.33 9.72
C PRO A 118 -0.18 7.46 9.82
N ASP A 119 -0.34 6.14 9.98
CA ASP A 119 0.78 5.18 10.03
C ASP A 119 1.57 5.09 8.72
N ARG A 120 0.99 5.49 7.59
CA ARG A 120 1.68 5.53 6.29
C ARG A 120 2.81 6.55 6.22
N LEU A 121 2.84 7.53 7.10
CA LEU A 121 3.98 8.43 7.25
C LEU A 121 5.29 7.67 7.52
N ALA A 122 5.21 6.45 8.04
CA ALA A 122 6.37 5.57 8.16
C ALA A 122 7.08 5.27 6.82
N VAL A 123 6.41 5.45 5.67
CA VAL A 123 7.05 5.33 4.34
C VAL A 123 8.09 6.44 4.16
N VAL A 124 7.79 7.66 4.59
CA VAL A 124 8.72 8.80 4.48
C VAL A 124 9.73 8.80 5.62
N LYS A 125 9.26 8.70 6.88
CA LYS A 125 10.12 8.88 8.08
C LYS A 125 10.77 7.60 8.59
N GLY A 126 10.31 6.43 8.15
CA GLY A 126 10.73 5.13 8.67
C GLY A 126 12.02 4.59 8.07
N SER A 127 12.27 3.30 8.31
CA SER A 127 13.47 2.62 7.82
C SER A 127 13.41 2.35 6.29
N PRO A 128 14.58 2.17 5.64
CA PRO A 128 14.67 1.74 4.24
C PRO A 128 13.81 0.50 3.91
N ALA A 129 13.70 -0.44 4.84
CA ALA A 129 12.89 -1.64 4.66
C ALA A 129 11.40 -1.34 4.47
N ILE A 130 10.87 -0.27 5.09
CA ILE A 130 9.47 0.15 4.92
C ILE A 130 9.28 0.75 3.52
N ARG A 131 10.21 1.60 3.06
CA ARG A 131 10.17 2.21 1.72
C ARG A 131 10.28 1.16 0.63
N ARG A 132 11.24 0.23 0.73
CA ARG A 132 11.36 -0.88 -0.22
C ARG A 132 10.08 -1.71 -0.30
N ARG A 133 9.48 -2.06 0.84
CA ARG A 133 8.21 -2.80 0.86
C ARG A 133 7.07 -2.02 0.21
N TYR A 134 7.05 -0.70 0.34
CA TYR A 134 6.07 0.15 -0.31
C TYR A 134 6.29 0.13 -1.83
N LEU A 135 7.53 0.31 -2.29
CA LEU A 135 7.91 0.24 -3.70
C LEU A 135 7.63 -1.14 -4.31
N ASP A 136 7.97 -2.23 -3.62
CA ASP A 136 7.69 -3.60 -4.09
C ASP A 136 6.18 -3.85 -4.28
N ARG A 137 5.33 -3.22 -3.46
CA ARG A 137 3.88 -3.26 -3.65
C ARG A 137 3.41 -2.44 -4.86
N MET A 138 4.05 -1.30 -5.13
CA MET A 138 3.78 -0.53 -6.35
C MET A 138 4.16 -1.34 -7.60
N ILE A 139 5.32 -2.02 -7.61
CA ILE A 139 5.73 -2.91 -8.71
C ILE A 139 4.63 -3.94 -8.97
N GLY A 140 4.14 -4.62 -7.94
CA GLY A 140 3.08 -5.61 -8.10
C GLY A 140 1.76 -5.07 -8.66
N ARG A 141 1.51 -3.76 -8.53
CA ARG A 141 0.32 -3.09 -9.09
C ARG A 141 0.56 -2.55 -10.50
N LEU A 142 1.69 -1.90 -10.73
CA LEU A 142 2.03 -1.26 -12.01
C LEU A 142 2.57 -2.25 -13.04
N VAL A 143 3.32 -3.27 -12.58
CA VAL A 143 3.96 -4.28 -13.41
C VAL A 143 3.63 -5.67 -12.87
N PRO A 144 2.41 -6.19 -13.10
CA PRO A 144 1.96 -7.46 -12.51
C PRO A 144 2.87 -8.68 -12.82
N SER A 145 3.57 -8.68 -13.94
CA SER A 145 4.56 -9.71 -14.29
C SER A 145 5.75 -9.76 -13.34
N SER A 146 6.04 -8.66 -12.65
CA SER A 146 7.15 -8.53 -11.69
C SER A 146 6.69 -8.62 -10.23
N ALA A 147 5.43 -8.97 -9.98
CA ALA A 147 4.83 -8.98 -8.63
C ALA A 147 5.52 -9.95 -7.65
N SER A 148 6.07 -11.06 -8.15
CA SER A 148 6.76 -12.09 -7.35
C SER A 148 8.24 -11.81 -7.09
N LEU A 149 8.87 -10.90 -7.85
CA LEU A 149 10.33 -10.68 -7.83
C LEU A 149 10.91 -10.44 -6.43
N SER A 150 10.27 -9.59 -5.63
CA SER A 150 10.78 -9.31 -4.28
C SER A 150 10.70 -10.53 -3.36
N THR A 151 9.71 -11.39 -3.53
CA THR A 151 9.55 -12.63 -2.76
C THR A 151 10.57 -13.68 -3.21
N GLU A 152 10.76 -13.85 -4.52
CA GLU A 152 11.73 -14.78 -5.10
C GLU A 152 13.16 -14.39 -4.74
N TYR A 153 13.49 -13.10 -4.87
CA TYR A 153 14.77 -12.56 -4.42
C TYR A 153 15.00 -12.80 -2.92
N GLY A 154 14.00 -12.54 -2.08
CA GLY A 154 14.07 -12.77 -0.65
C GLY A 154 14.29 -14.23 -0.29
N ALA A 155 13.67 -15.18 -1.02
CA ALA A 155 13.88 -16.59 -0.84
C ALA A 155 15.31 -17.02 -1.24
N ALA A 156 15.81 -16.59 -2.41
CA ALA A 156 17.18 -16.87 -2.84
C ALA A 156 18.22 -16.29 -1.88
N LEU A 157 18.01 -15.06 -1.42
CA LEU A 157 18.84 -14.39 -0.41
C LEU A 157 18.88 -15.19 0.91
N GLY A 158 17.73 -15.67 1.36
CA GLY A 158 17.62 -16.52 2.55
C GLY A 158 18.42 -17.82 2.43
N GLN A 159 18.37 -18.47 1.28
CA GLN A 159 19.16 -19.68 0.99
C GLN A 159 20.66 -19.39 0.93
N ARG A 160 21.07 -18.30 0.23
CA ARG A 160 22.47 -17.89 0.22
C ARG A 160 22.99 -17.63 1.63
N ASN A 161 22.25 -16.87 2.45
CA ASN A 161 22.64 -16.61 3.83
C ASN A 161 22.70 -17.86 4.70
N ALA A 162 21.83 -18.85 4.45
CA ALA A 162 21.92 -20.15 5.12
C ALA A 162 23.17 -20.93 4.71
N ALA A 163 23.51 -20.93 3.41
CA ALA A 163 24.74 -21.57 2.92
C ALA A 163 26.01 -20.89 3.46
N LEU A 164 26.05 -19.54 3.53
CA LEU A 164 27.15 -18.77 4.14
C LEU A 164 27.37 -19.16 5.61
N ARG A 165 26.31 -19.28 6.40
CA ARG A 165 26.41 -19.71 7.81
C ARG A 165 26.94 -21.13 7.96
N ARG A 166 26.53 -22.04 7.06
CA ARG A 166 27.05 -23.43 7.03
C ARG A 166 28.52 -23.47 6.61
N MET A 167 28.93 -22.64 5.65
CA MET A 167 30.32 -22.51 5.23
C MET A 167 31.20 -21.96 6.36
N ARG A 168 30.72 -20.96 7.10
CA ARG A 168 31.42 -20.45 8.31
C ARG A 168 31.61 -21.54 9.36
N ALA A 169 30.67 -22.47 9.49
CA ALA A 169 30.76 -23.61 10.40
C ALA A 169 31.62 -24.78 9.86
N GLY A 170 32.22 -24.65 8.67
CA GLY A 170 32.99 -25.72 8.04
C GLY A 170 32.17 -26.91 7.53
N LEU A 171 30.85 -26.74 7.39
CA LEU A 171 29.94 -27.84 7.00
C LEU A 171 29.74 -27.95 5.47
N VAL A 172 30.05 -26.90 4.74
CA VAL A 172 29.96 -26.84 3.27
C VAL A 172 31.09 -25.96 2.73
N ASP A 173 31.41 -26.12 1.45
CA ASP A 173 32.40 -25.33 0.72
C ASP A 173 31.77 -24.22 -0.14
N ARG A 174 32.60 -23.54 -0.95
CA ARG A 174 32.19 -22.48 -1.87
C ARG A 174 31.22 -22.99 -2.95
N GLU A 175 31.35 -24.25 -3.38
CA GLU A 175 30.52 -24.82 -4.41
C GLU A 175 29.04 -24.91 -3.98
N ALA A 176 28.80 -25.12 -2.69
CA ALA A 176 27.45 -25.11 -2.13
C ALA A 176 26.80 -23.69 -2.06
N VAL A 177 27.61 -22.63 -2.08
CA VAL A 177 27.13 -21.23 -2.09
C VAL A 177 26.90 -20.71 -3.50
N ALA A 178 27.68 -21.18 -4.48
CA ALA A 178 27.69 -20.66 -5.85
C ALA A 178 26.32 -20.63 -6.56
N PRO A 179 25.45 -21.67 -6.50
CA PRO A 179 24.14 -21.63 -7.14
C PRO A 179 23.24 -20.53 -6.58
N TRP A 180 23.32 -20.29 -5.27
CA TRP A 180 22.57 -19.22 -4.60
C TRP A 180 23.13 -17.84 -4.90
N THR A 181 24.46 -17.71 -5.09
CA THR A 181 25.09 -16.48 -5.54
C THR A 181 24.58 -16.09 -6.93
N ALA A 182 24.55 -17.04 -7.87
CA ALA A 182 24.01 -16.80 -9.21
C ALA A 182 22.52 -16.42 -9.19
N ALA A 183 21.71 -17.10 -8.35
CA ALA A 183 20.28 -16.79 -8.22
C ALA A 183 20.05 -15.39 -7.61
N VAL A 184 20.81 -15.02 -6.58
CA VAL A 184 20.73 -13.69 -5.94
C VAL A 184 21.17 -12.59 -6.90
N ALA A 185 22.24 -12.81 -7.69
CA ALA A 185 22.69 -11.85 -8.70
C ALA A 185 21.60 -11.62 -9.76
N ARG A 186 21.11 -12.67 -10.40
CA ARG A 186 20.09 -12.59 -11.45
C ARG A 186 18.81 -11.90 -10.95
N LEU A 187 18.21 -12.41 -9.87
CA LEU A 187 16.98 -11.85 -9.31
C LEU A 187 17.20 -10.44 -8.76
N GLY A 188 18.40 -10.14 -8.28
CA GLY A 188 18.79 -8.81 -7.80
C GLY A 188 18.78 -7.78 -8.91
N VAL A 189 19.37 -8.09 -10.07
CA VAL A 189 19.35 -7.21 -11.26
C VAL A 189 17.91 -6.98 -11.75
N GLU A 190 17.10 -8.04 -11.82
CA GLU A 190 15.71 -7.92 -12.24
C GLU A 190 14.88 -7.04 -11.29
N LEU A 191 15.05 -7.22 -9.97
CA LEU A 191 14.34 -6.44 -8.96
C LEU A 191 14.79 -4.97 -8.95
N GLU A 192 16.09 -4.71 -9.07
CA GLU A 192 16.64 -3.36 -9.16
C GLU A 192 16.11 -2.64 -10.40
N ARG A 193 16.10 -3.30 -11.55
CA ARG A 193 15.53 -2.75 -12.78
C ARG A 193 14.06 -2.39 -12.60
N ALA A 194 13.24 -3.31 -12.05
CA ALA A 194 11.83 -3.06 -11.83
C ALA A 194 11.58 -1.89 -10.87
N ARG A 195 12.42 -1.73 -9.83
CA ARG A 195 12.34 -0.59 -8.91
C ARG A 195 12.70 0.73 -9.57
N ASN A 196 13.78 0.77 -10.36
CA ASN A 196 14.18 1.95 -11.13
C ASN A 196 13.09 2.37 -12.12
N GLU A 197 12.53 1.42 -12.87
CA GLU A 197 11.45 1.69 -13.84
C GLU A 197 10.22 2.30 -13.15
N VAL A 198 9.79 1.76 -12.02
CA VAL A 198 8.64 2.27 -11.27
C VAL A 198 8.95 3.65 -10.69
N VAL A 199 10.13 3.87 -10.09
CA VAL A 199 10.50 5.18 -9.56
C VAL A 199 10.55 6.22 -10.69
N ALA A 200 11.18 5.89 -11.83
CA ALA A 200 11.22 6.78 -12.99
C ALA A 200 9.81 7.14 -13.53
N ALA A 201 8.89 6.18 -13.49
CA ALA A 201 7.51 6.41 -13.95
C ALA A 201 6.71 7.34 -13.02
N ILE A 202 6.96 7.27 -11.69
CA ILE A 202 6.17 8.04 -10.71
C ILE A 202 6.84 9.35 -10.27
N ALA A 203 8.16 9.51 -10.40
CA ALA A 203 8.89 10.68 -9.93
C ALA A 203 8.37 12.01 -10.51
N PRO A 204 8.09 12.14 -11.83
CA PRO A 204 7.55 13.38 -12.37
C PRO A 204 6.18 13.74 -11.77
N GLY A 205 5.30 12.75 -11.62
CA GLY A 205 4.00 12.92 -10.97
C GLY A 205 4.14 13.28 -9.49
N PHE A 206 5.07 12.66 -8.78
CA PHE A 206 5.37 12.98 -7.39
C PHE A 206 5.80 14.44 -7.21
N THR A 207 6.78 14.93 -7.99
CA THR A 207 7.24 16.31 -7.96
C THR A 207 6.10 17.30 -8.26
N GLN A 208 5.28 16.99 -9.28
CA GLN A 208 4.13 17.82 -9.63
C GLN A 208 3.08 17.90 -8.50
N GLU A 209 2.68 16.77 -7.93
CA GLU A 209 1.67 16.75 -6.88
C GLU A 209 2.21 17.34 -5.57
N ALA A 210 3.49 17.11 -5.26
CA ALA A 210 4.15 17.73 -4.11
C ALA A 210 4.16 19.26 -4.22
N ALA A 211 4.46 19.81 -5.41
CA ALA A 211 4.42 21.25 -5.65
C ALA A 211 3.03 21.84 -5.44
N LYS A 212 1.96 21.18 -5.95
CA LYS A 212 0.56 21.59 -5.73
C LYS A 212 0.15 21.58 -4.26
N LEU A 213 0.74 20.68 -3.48
CA LEU A 213 0.51 20.54 -2.04
C LEU A 213 1.43 21.43 -1.19
N GLY A 214 2.22 22.33 -1.82
CA GLY A 214 3.08 23.29 -1.13
C GLY A 214 4.48 22.76 -0.76
N LEU A 215 5.01 21.82 -1.53
CA LEU A 215 6.38 21.29 -1.44
C LEU A 215 7.05 21.29 -2.83
N PRO A 216 7.36 22.47 -3.42
CA PRO A 216 7.71 22.62 -4.83
C PRO A 216 9.06 21.98 -5.23
N SER A 217 9.98 21.79 -4.30
CA SER A 217 11.32 21.24 -4.53
C SER A 217 11.46 19.78 -4.10
N ALA A 218 10.32 19.06 -4.00
CA ALA A 218 10.34 17.64 -3.66
C ALA A 218 10.81 16.79 -4.85
N ASP A 219 11.65 15.82 -4.54
CA ASP A 219 12.18 14.85 -5.49
C ASP A 219 12.11 13.42 -4.95
N LEU A 220 12.02 12.45 -5.88
CA LEU A 220 11.95 11.04 -5.62
C LEU A 220 13.01 10.31 -6.43
N GLY A 221 13.93 9.64 -5.74
CA GLY A 221 15.02 8.90 -6.35
C GLY A 221 15.10 7.45 -5.84
N TYR A 222 15.85 6.63 -6.57
CA TYR A 222 16.22 5.29 -6.12
C TYR A 222 17.75 5.19 -6.04
N VAL A 223 18.25 4.89 -4.85
CA VAL A 223 19.67 4.71 -4.59
C VAL A 223 20.01 3.24 -4.81
N SER A 224 20.60 2.95 -5.95
CA SER A 224 21.04 1.62 -6.34
C SER A 224 22.53 1.40 -6.12
N SER A 225 22.94 0.14 -6.06
CA SER A 225 24.32 -0.30 -6.06
C SER A 225 24.42 -1.50 -6.96
N GLU A 226 25.49 -1.61 -7.72
CA GLU A 226 25.70 -2.73 -8.63
C GLU A 226 25.57 -4.08 -7.89
N VAL A 227 24.77 -4.98 -8.48
CA VAL A 227 24.63 -6.36 -8.04
C VAL A 227 24.99 -7.30 -9.19
N SER A 228 26.06 -8.06 -9.02
CA SER A 228 26.55 -9.04 -9.98
C SER A 228 27.10 -10.25 -9.25
N VAL A 229 27.40 -11.34 -9.97
CA VAL A 229 28.09 -12.51 -9.39
C VAL A 229 29.46 -12.09 -8.88
N GLU A 230 30.18 -11.27 -9.66
CA GLU A 230 31.51 -10.76 -9.33
C GLU A 230 31.49 -9.95 -8.05
N ALA A 231 30.58 -8.99 -7.92
CA ALA A 231 30.43 -8.16 -6.72
C ALA A 231 30.09 -9.00 -5.47
N LEU A 232 29.29 -10.06 -5.61
CA LEU A 232 28.96 -11.00 -4.54
C LEU A 232 30.14 -11.91 -4.18
N ASP A 233 30.95 -12.32 -5.14
CA ASP A 233 32.14 -13.14 -4.94
C ASP A 233 33.28 -12.36 -4.30
N GLU A 234 33.49 -11.10 -4.68
CA GLU A 234 34.46 -10.20 -4.02
C GLU A 234 34.16 -10.02 -2.53
N ARG A 235 32.89 -10.07 -2.15
CA ARG A 235 32.45 -9.97 -0.76
C ARG A 235 32.32 -11.29 -0.02
N LEU A 236 32.58 -12.43 -0.68
CA LEU A 236 32.30 -13.76 -0.13
C LEU A 236 32.95 -13.97 1.23
N ALA A 237 34.23 -13.64 1.41
CA ALA A 237 34.93 -13.81 2.69
C ALA A 237 34.25 -13.03 3.83
N THR A 238 33.92 -11.76 3.59
CA THR A 238 33.19 -10.90 4.54
C THR A 238 31.80 -11.43 4.82
N ASP A 239 31.10 -11.89 3.79
CA ASP A 239 29.74 -12.44 3.89
C ASP A 239 29.73 -13.74 4.71
N VAL A 240 30.74 -14.61 4.54
CA VAL A 240 30.91 -15.82 5.34
C VAL A 240 31.15 -15.47 6.80
N GLU A 241 32.06 -14.54 7.10
CA GLU A 241 32.33 -14.10 8.46
C GLU A 241 31.07 -13.56 9.16
N ARG A 242 30.26 -12.76 8.46
CA ARG A 242 29.01 -12.19 8.97
C ARG A 242 27.83 -13.17 8.94
N GLY A 243 27.88 -14.18 8.08
CA GLY A 243 26.76 -15.09 7.80
C GLY A 243 25.57 -14.44 7.07
N THR A 244 25.83 -13.30 6.37
CA THR A 244 24.82 -12.51 5.65
C THR A 244 25.42 -11.87 4.41
N THR A 245 24.60 -11.71 3.38
CA THR A 245 24.96 -11.04 2.12
C THR A 245 25.02 -9.52 2.34
N SER A 246 26.09 -8.89 1.90
CA SER A 246 26.38 -7.45 2.09
C SER A 246 26.21 -6.60 0.84
N VAL A 247 25.72 -7.15 -0.28
CA VAL A 247 25.47 -6.44 -1.55
C VAL A 247 24.12 -6.84 -2.10
N GLY A 248 23.38 -5.87 -2.66
CA GLY A 248 22.15 -6.12 -3.42
C GLY A 248 20.92 -5.32 -2.99
N PRO A 249 19.80 -5.50 -3.68
CA PRO A 249 18.57 -4.71 -3.53
C PRO A 249 17.96 -4.66 -2.12
N HIS A 250 18.29 -5.59 -1.25
CA HIS A 250 17.85 -5.61 0.14
C HIS A 250 18.52 -4.53 1.01
N LEU A 251 19.60 -3.89 0.51
CA LEU A 251 20.31 -2.80 1.17
C LEU A 251 20.07 -1.43 0.51
N GLN A 252 19.58 -1.41 -0.73
CA GLN A 252 19.27 -0.19 -1.47
C GLN A 252 18.08 0.56 -0.88
N ASP A 253 17.85 1.83 -1.28
CA ASP A 253 16.79 2.65 -0.71
C ASP A 253 16.07 3.50 -1.75
N VAL A 254 14.87 3.98 -1.37
CA VAL A 254 14.12 5.02 -2.05
C VAL A 254 14.33 6.31 -1.29
N GLU A 255 14.82 7.34 -1.94
CA GLU A 255 15.05 8.64 -1.35
C GLU A 255 13.89 9.58 -1.70
N LEU A 256 13.31 10.19 -0.65
CA LEU A 256 12.39 11.30 -0.77
C LEU A 256 13.10 12.53 -0.17
N SER A 257 13.33 13.53 -1.01
CA SER A 257 14.03 14.75 -0.63
C SER A 257 13.20 15.99 -0.92
N ALA A 258 13.57 17.11 -0.32
CA ALA A 258 13.12 18.45 -0.66
C ALA A 258 14.26 19.44 -0.42
N ASP A 259 14.44 20.40 -1.33
CA ASP A 259 15.57 21.33 -1.31
C ASP A 259 16.93 20.63 -1.17
N GLY A 260 17.08 19.46 -1.82
CA GLY A 260 18.30 18.63 -1.77
C GLY A 260 18.56 17.97 -0.42
N ARG A 261 17.58 17.92 0.49
CA ARG A 261 17.71 17.31 1.82
C ARG A 261 16.72 16.17 2.00
N GLU A 262 17.19 15.07 2.58
CA GLU A 262 16.35 13.89 2.86
C GLU A 262 15.22 14.23 3.84
N LEU A 263 13.96 14.03 3.40
CA LEU A 263 12.77 14.35 4.21
C LEU A 263 12.65 13.52 5.49
N ARG A 264 13.24 12.33 5.51
CA ARG A 264 13.28 11.50 6.72
C ARG A 264 14.01 12.17 7.86
N ILE A 265 15.10 12.88 7.56
CA ILE A 265 16.01 13.47 8.55
C ILE A 265 15.65 14.92 8.81
N TYR A 266 15.40 15.69 7.75
CA TYR A 266 15.28 17.15 7.80
C TYR A 266 13.87 17.67 7.59
N GLY A 267 12.97 16.81 7.11
CA GLY A 267 11.59 17.23 6.83
C GLY A 267 10.76 17.42 8.10
N SER A 268 10.00 18.52 8.16
CA SER A 268 8.95 18.69 9.17
C SER A 268 7.85 17.63 9.00
N GLN A 269 7.04 17.41 10.04
CA GLN A 269 5.92 16.47 9.94
C GLN A 269 4.94 16.85 8.81
N GLY A 270 4.70 18.15 8.61
CA GLY A 270 3.88 18.66 7.51
C GLY A 270 4.47 18.34 6.14
N GLN A 271 5.80 18.54 5.94
CA GLN A 271 6.48 18.21 4.69
C GLN A 271 6.46 16.69 4.42
N GLN A 272 6.70 15.87 5.45
CA GLN A 272 6.64 14.41 5.33
C GLN A 272 5.23 13.93 4.96
N ARG A 273 4.19 14.57 5.50
CA ARG A 273 2.79 14.28 5.15
C ARG A 273 2.48 14.66 3.70
N VAL A 274 2.85 15.87 3.29
CA VAL A 274 2.69 16.33 1.90
C VAL A 274 3.40 15.36 0.95
N ALA A 275 4.64 14.98 1.23
CA ALA A 275 5.38 14.01 0.42
C ALA A 275 4.66 12.64 0.32
N MET A 276 4.10 12.14 1.43
CA MET A 276 3.35 10.87 1.41
C MET A 276 2.07 10.98 0.57
N LEU A 277 1.36 12.11 0.66
CA LEU A 277 0.15 12.35 -0.13
C LEU A 277 0.46 12.53 -1.61
N ALA A 278 1.52 13.28 -1.93
CA ALA A 278 2.00 13.42 -3.31
C ALA A 278 2.39 12.08 -3.91
N LEU A 279 3.07 11.22 -3.15
CA LEU A 279 3.43 9.87 -3.57
C LEU A 279 2.18 9.00 -3.84
N LEU A 280 1.15 9.11 -3.00
CA LEU A 280 -0.12 8.40 -3.19
C LEU A 280 -0.84 8.86 -4.45
N LEU A 281 -0.90 10.19 -4.70
CA LEU A 281 -1.55 10.74 -5.90
C LEU A 281 -0.76 10.39 -7.17
N ALA A 282 0.58 10.43 -7.13
CA ALA A 282 1.43 10.01 -8.23
C ALA A 282 1.23 8.52 -8.57
N GLU A 283 1.16 7.66 -7.54
CA GLU A 283 0.84 6.24 -7.71
C GLU A 283 -0.56 6.04 -8.31
N ALA A 284 -1.57 6.78 -7.83
CA ALA A 284 -2.93 6.70 -8.36
C ALA A 284 -3.00 7.09 -9.83
N ARG A 285 -2.27 8.15 -10.22
CA ARG A 285 -2.17 8.62 -11.61
C ARG A 285 -1.49 7.58 -12.49
N ALA A 286 -0.32 7.08 -12.08
CA ALA A 286 0.42 6.06 -12.83
C ALA A 286 -0.40 4.78 -13.02
N LEU A 287 -1.18 4.36 -12.00
CA LEU A 287 -2.09 3.22 -12.12
C LEU A 287 -3.21 3.49 -13.11
N SER A 288 -3.84 4.67 -13.07
CA SER A 288 -4.91 5.04 -14.00
C SER A 288 -4.42 5.04 -15.45
N GLU A 289 -3.20 5.53 -15.68
CA GLU A 289 -2.57 5.56 -17.01
C GLU A 289 -2.17 4.17 -17.50
N ALA A 290 -1.55 3.35 -16.62
CA ALA A 290 -1.05 2.02 -16.98
C ALA A 290 -2.17 0.99 -17.21
N THR A 291 -3.29 1.12 -16.49
CA THR A 291 -4.36 0.11 -16.53
C THR A 291 -5.63 0.58 -17.21
N ALA A 292 -5.70 1.87 -17.62
CA ALA A 292 -6.91 2.57 -18.05
C ALA A 292 -8.05 2.48 -17.02
N GLU A 293 -7.72 2.25 -15.75
CA GLU A 293 -8.67 2.15 -14.64
C GLU A 293 -8.20 2.94 -13.43
N ALA A 294 -9.10 3.75 -12.93
CA ALA A 294 -8.81 4.53 -11.73
C ALA A 294 -8.87 3.65 -10.47
N PRO A 295 -7.85 3.71 -9.59
CA PRO A 295 -7.90 3.02 -8.32
C PRO A 295 -8.92 3.66 -7.37
N MET A 296 -9.39 2.88 -6.39
CA MET A 296 -10.10 3.43 -5.24
C MET A 296 -9.12 4.01 -4.24
N LEU A 297 -9.41 5.20 -3.71
CA LEU A 297 -8.62 5.84 -2.66
C LEU A 297 -9.38 5.78 -1.32
N LEU A 298 -8.73 5.28 -0.29
CA LEU A 298 -9.21 5.27 1.09
C LEU A 298 -8.35 6.20 1.92
N LEU A 299 -8.89 7.35 2.33
CA LEU A 299 -8.17 8.43 3.00
C LEU A 299 -8.66 8.57 4.44
N ASP A 300 -7.91 8.03 5.38
CA ASP A 300 -8.28 8.05 6.80
C ASP A 300 -7.67 9.27 7.49
N ASP A 301 -8.54 10.14 8.00
CA ASP A 301 -8.23 11.35 8.77
C ASP A 301 -7.17 12.27 8.12
N VAL A 302 -7.20 12.32 6.78
CA VAL A 302 -6.19 13.06 6.03
C VAL A 302 -6.39 14.57 6.11
N LEU A 303 -7.66 15.03 6.19
CA LEU A 303 -8.01 16.43 6.10
C LEU A 303 -7.77 17.19 7.41
N SER A 304 -7.72 16.51 8.55
CA SER A 304 -7.65 17.17 9.88
C SER A 304 -6.38 17.99 10.10
N GLU A 305 -5.28 17.63 9.44
CA GLU A 305 -3.97 18.27 9.62
C GLU A 305 -3.50 19.08 8.40
N LEU A 306 -4.40 19.36 7.47
CA LEU A 306 -4.15 20.20 6.29
C LEU A 306 -4.93 21.50 6.41
N ASP A 307 -4.33 22.60 5.93
CA ASP A 307 -5.02 23.86 5.67
C ASP A 307 -5.98 23.73 4.47
N ASP A 308 -6.86 24.71 4.27
CA ASP A 308 -7.91 24.66 3.25
C ASP A 308 -7.35 24.64 1.82
N ASP A 309 -6.22 25.29 1.55
CA ASP A 309 -5.57 25.30 0.24
C ASP A 309 -5.03 23.89 -0.10
N ARG A 310 -4.37 23.25 0.87
CA ARG A 310 -3.87 21.88 0.71
C ARG A 310 -4.99 20.85 0.62
N ARG A 311 -6.08 21.02 1.38
CA ARG A 311 -7.29 20.18 1.24
C ARG A 311 -7.88 20.27 -0.16
N THR A 312 -8.00 21.51 -0.67
CA THR A 312 -8.49 21.77 -2.03
C THR A 312 -7.57 21.13 -3.07
N SER A 313 -6.25 21.31 -2.94
CA SER A 313 -5.25 20.73 -3.82
C SER A 313 -5.24 19.21 -3.77
N LEU A 314 -5.36 18.59 -2.59
CA LEU A 314 -5.43 17.15 -2.41
C LEU A 314 -6.65 16.55 -3.12
N LEU A 315 -7.83 17.08 -2.83
CA LEU A 315 -9.07 16.57 -3.39
C LEU A 315 -9.18 16.84 -4.89
N GLY A 316 -8.69 17.99 -5.35
CA GLY A 316 -8.60 18.33 -6.77
C GLY A 316 -7.51 17.59 -7.54
N GLY A 317 -6.47 17.09 -6.86
CA GLY A 317 -5.38 16.30 -7.43
C GLY A 317 -5.73 14.82 -7.67
N VAL A 318 -6.87 14.35 -7.16
CA VAL A 318 -7.35 12.98 -7.38
C VAL A 318 -7.60 12.77 -8.88
N PRO A 319 -7.04 11.71 -9.50
CA PRO A 319 -7.28 11.41 -10.91
C PRO A 319 -8.77 11.19 -11.21
N ALA A 320 -9.21 11.61 -12.41
CA ALA A 320 -10.58 11.40 -12.84
C ALA A 320 -10.96 9.91 -12.82
N GLY A 321 -12.20 9.60 -12.45
CA GLY A 321 -12.70 8.24 -12.34
C GLY A 321 -12.35 7.52 -11.04
N CYS A 322 -11.49 8.07 -10.18
CA CYS A 322 -11.25 7.50 -8.85
C CYS A 322 -12.50 7.65 -7.97
N GLN A 323 -12.89 6.57 -7.32
CA GLN A 323 -13.77 6.63 -6.17
C GLN A 323 -12.93 6.88 -4.92
N VAL A 324 -13.30 7.90 -4.13
CA VAL A 324 -12.56 8.32 -2.93
C VAL A 324 -13.46 8.23 -1.72
N LEU A 325 -13.07 7.46 -0.73
CA LEU A 325 -13.68 7.47 0.59
C LEU A 325 -12.76 8.21 1.55
N VAL A 326 -13.21 9.35 2.05
CA VAL A 326 -12.42 10.17 2.99
C VAL A 326 -13.14 10.28 4.33
N THR A 327 -12.44 10.06 5.42
CA THR A 327 -13.00 10.24 6.77
C THR A 327 -12.65 11.59 7.35
N SER A 328 -13.59 12.17 8.09
CA SER A 328 -13.41 13.43 8.81
C SER A 328 -14.22 13.45 10.12
N THR A 329 -13.87 14.34 11.01
CA THR A 329 -14.68 14.62 12.21
C THR A 329 -15.80 15.62 11.95
N THR A 330 -15.74 16.35 10.84
CA THR A 330 -16.71 17.38 10.44
C THR A 330 -16.90 17.42 8.92
N ASP A 331 -18.07 17.78 8.46
CA ASP A 331 -18.38 18.02 7.05
C ASP A 331 -17.71 19.29 6.50
N ARG A 332 -17.38 20.26 7.37
CA ARG A 332 -16.63 21.47 7.01
C ARG A 332 -15.17 21.20 6.62
N ALA A 333 -14.70 19.95 6.73
CA ALA A 333 -13.34 19.61 6.34
C ALA A 333 -13.11 19.64 4.82
N VAL A 334 -14.18 19.62 4.00
CA VAL A 334 -14.11 19.82 2.55
C VAL A 334 -14.32 21.30 2.25
N PRO A 335 -13.28 22.04 1.78
CA PRO A 335 -13.41 23.47 1.47
C PRO A 335 -14.37 23.74 0.30
N ALA A 336 -14.93 24.95 0.23
CA ALA A 336 -15.85 25.33 -0.84
C ALA A 336 -15.24 25.27 -2.25
N GLY A 337 -13.90 25.45 -2.35
CA GLY A 337 -13.15 25.36 -3.61
C GLY A 337 -12.79 23.93 -4.04
N ALA A 338 -13.01 22.94 -3.19
CA ALA A 338 -12.73 21.52 -3.50
C ALA A 338 -13.91 20.86 -4.22
N PRO A 339 -13.69 19.71 -4.90
CA PRO A 339 -14.78 18.91 -5.44
C PRO A 339 -15.82 18.58 -4.37
N ARG A 340 -17.10 18.79 -4.69
CA ARG A 340 -18.19 18.48 -3.76
C ARG A 340 -18.32 16.99 -3.55
N PRO A 341 -18.55 16.52 -2.30
CA PRO A 341 -18.88 15.12 -2.07
C PRO A 341 -20.16 14.73 -2.83
N ALA A 342 -20.10 13.62 -3.54
CA ALA A 342 -21.25 12.99 -4.17
C ALA A 342 -22.18 12.35 -3.12
N GLN A 343 -21.62 11.99 -1.96
CA GLN A 343 -22.34 11.38 -0.85
C GLN A 343 -21.70 11.76 0.47
N VAL A 344 -22.53 11.97 1.50
CA VAL A 344 -22.08 12.15 2.89
C VAL A 344 -22.67 11.03 3.75
N ILE A 345 -21.82 10.35 4.51
CA ILE A 345 -22.19 9.26 5.41
C ILE A 345 -21.88 9.66 6.83
N ASP A 346 -22.90 9.71 7.68
CA ASP A 346 -22.74 9.96 9.11
C ASP A 346 -22.46 8.63 9.85
N VAL A 347 -21.41 8.61 10.65
CA VAL A 347 -21.00 7.44 11.47
C VAL A 347 -21.11 7.77 12.93
N ALA A 348 -21.86 6.97 13.67
CA ALA A 348 -22.02 7.06 15.11
C ALA A 348 -22.14 5.66 15.75
N ALA A 349 -21.32 5.41 16.79
CA ALA A 349 -21.39 4.22 17.65
C ALA A 349 -21.55 2.87 16.87
N GLY A 350 -20.78 2.66 15.82
CA GLY A 350 -20.83 1.41 15.04
C GLY A 350 -22.04 1.31 14.08
N SER A 351 -22.66 2.42 13.77
CA SER A 351 -23.69 2.55 12.73
C SER A 351 -23.27 3.63 11.74
N ALA A 352 -23.55 3.42 10.47
CA ALA A 352 -23.30 4.37 9.40
C ALA A 352 -24.59 4.57 8.58
N ARG A 353 -24.92 5.81 8.23
CA ARG A 353 -26.11 6.15 7.47
C ARG A 353 -25.80 7.25 6.47
N GLU A 354 -26.37 7.17 5.30
CA GLU A 354 -26.40 8.27 4.36
C GLU A 354 -27.19 9.44 4.94
N ARG A 355 -26.68 10.67 4.73
CA ARG A 355 -27.32 11.89 5.20
C ARG A 355 -28.40 12.35 4.23
#